data_1f201700ea9bd2b4ea8f56e904dfdbed
#
_entry.id   1f201700ea9bd2b4ea8f56e904dfdbed
#
_cell.length_a   1.000
_cell.length_b   1.000
_cell.length_c   1.000
_cell.angle_alpha   90.00
_cell.angle_beta   90.00
_cell.angle_gamma   90.00
#
_symmetry.space_group_name_H-M   'P 1'
#
loop_
_entity.id
_entity.type
_entity.pdbx_description
1 polymer ?
#
loop_
_entity_poly.entity_id
_entity_poly.type
_entity_poly.pdbx_seq_one_letter_code
_entity_poly.pdbx_strand_id
1 'polypeptide(L)'
;ETGSGTEKSPSQAFSWYKKAAQKGHVDAEFELADCYWNGTGVKEDAVAAFNWCQKAAESGKTEAKLLLGASYMLGYGVSQNLSKGAKLVRAAADAGNADAQEGMVLLYGMGIGVRRNMKKAREYCNRAVAQGNKDAEKQMQDIEEMYKNPVMSVFLTVSSPFWKSWVKKQFKEEGMK
;
A
#
# COMPACT_ATOMS: atom_id res chain seq x y z
N GLU A 1 20.39 17.42 32.22
CA GLU A 1 19.07 16.84 32.55
C GLU A 1 18.66 15.93 31.40
N THR A 2 18.83 14.62 31.55
CA THR A 2 18.42 13.62 30.59
C THR A 2 16.92 13.48 30.68
N GLY A 3 16.18 14.01 29.68
CA GLY A 3 14.75 13.81 29.56
C GLY A 3 14.44 12.32 29.43
N SER A 4 13.90 11.73 30.49
CA SER A 4 13.35 10.37 30.48
C SER A 4 12.16 10.35 29.55
N GLY A 5 12.36 9.86 28.32
CA GLY A 5 11.26 9.62 27.38
C GLY A 5 10.27 8.63 28.01
N THR A 6 9.01 9.03 28.09
CA THR A 6 7.93 8.11 28.47
C THR A 6 7.98 6.91 27.53
N GLU A 7 7.90 5.69 28.08
CA GLU A 7 7.76 4.47 27.28
C GLU A 7 6.65 4.66 26.25
N LYS A 8 6.97 4.42 24.99
CA LYS A 8 6.00 4.52 23.88
C LYS A 8 4.90 3.49 24.11
N SER A 9 3.76 3.92 24.61
CA SER A 9 2.57 3.06 24.76
C SER A 9 1.73 3.13 23.47
N PRO A 10 1.63 2.05 22.69
CA PRO A 10 0.82 2.03 21.48
C PRO A 10 -0.64 2.43 21.72
N SER A 11 -1.21 2.02 22.86
CA SER A 11 -2.60 2.37 23.24
C SER A 11 -2.77 3.87 23.54
N GLN A 12 -1.75 4.52 24.09
CA GLN A 12 -1.79 5.97 24.28
C GLN A 12 -1.67 6.70 22.92
N ALA A 13 -0.77 6.26 22.03
CA ALA A 13 -0.63 6.81 20.70
C ALA A 13 -1.95 6.70 19.92
N PHE A 14 -2.57 5.51 19.89
CA PHE A 14 -3.89 5.30 19.32
C PHE A 14 -4.94 6.28 19.87
N SER A 15 -4.97 6.48 21.20
CA SER A 15 -5.91 7.42 21.83
C SER A 15 -5.70 8.86 21.35
N TRP A 16 -4.44 9.29 21.18
CA TRP A 16 -4.12 10.62 20.67
C TRP A 16 -4.47 10.77 19.18
N TYR A 17 -4.14 9.78 18.35
CA TYR A 17 -4.54 9.77 16.94
C TYR A 17 -6.06 9.84 16.79
N LYS A 18 -6.80 9.07 17.59
CA LYS A 18 -8.28 9.09 17.57
C LYS A 18 -8.84 10.48 17.88
N LYS A 19 -8.31 11.16 18.91
CA LYS A 19 -8.77 12.51 19.28
C LYS A 19 -8.43 13.55 18.18
N ALA A 20 -7.26 13.44 17.57
CA ALA A 20 -6.82 14.34 16.52
C ALA A 20 -7.60 14.10 15.21
N ALA A 21 -7.79 12.83 14.82
CA ALA A 21 -8.56 12.44 13.64
C ALA A 21 -10.02 12.89 13.72
N GLN A 22 -10.64 12.82 14.92
CA GLN A 22 -11.99 13.34 15.15
C GLN A 22 -12.10 14.86 14.96
N LYS A 23 -11.00 15.58 15.09
CA LYS A 23 -10.90 17.02 14.80
C LYS A 23 -10.54 17.34 13.35
N GLY A 24 -10.40 16.34 12.50
CA GLY A 24 -10.10 16.48 11.07
C GLY A 24 -8.63 16.66 10.73
N HIS A 25 -7.71 16.29 11.62
CA HIS A 25 -6.29 16.26 11.28
C HIS A 25 -5.98 15.09 10.35
N VAL A 26 -5.65 15.37 9.11
CA VAL A 26 -5.47 14.38 8.02
C VAL A 26 -4.40 13.34 8.33
N ASP A 27 -3.26 13.78 8.86
CA ASP A 27 -2.21 12.84 9.25
C ASP A 27 -2.67 11.89 10.36
N ALA A 28 -3.43 12.40 11.33
CA ALA A 28 -3.98 11.55 12.38
C ALA A 28 -5.08 10.60 11.88
N GLU A 29 -5.83 10.97 10.85
CA GLU A 29 -6.79 10.09 10.18
C GLU A 29 -6.07 8.90 9.53
N PHE A 30 -4.94 9.16 8.87
CA PHE A 30 -4.10 8.12 8.28
C PHE A 30 -3.46 7.21 9.34
N GLU A 31 -2.82 7.79 10.37
CA GLU A 31 -2.23 7.04 11.48
C GLU A 31 -3.28 6.17 12.22
N LEU A 32 -4.49 6.69 12.38
CA LEU A 32 -5.59 5.94 12.98
C LEU A 32 -6.04 4.76 12.09
N ALA A 33 -6.06 4.96 10.76
CA ALA A 33 -6.33 3.89 9.80
C ALA A 33 -5.26 2.80 9.89
N ASP A 34 -3.98 3.19 10.00
CA ASP A 34 -2.86 2.26 10.15
C ASP A 34 -2.92 1.49 11.47
N CYS A 35 -3.27 2.17 12.57
CA CYS A 35 -3.49 1.51 13.87
C CYS A 35 -4.56 0.41 13.78
N TYR A 36 -5.68 0.66 13.13
CA TYR A 36 -6.73 -0.36 12.94
C TYR A 36 -6.32 -1.44 11.95
N TRP A 37 -5.51 -1.11 10.93
CA TRP A 37 -4.99 -2.07 9.96
C TRP A 37 -4.05 -3.09 10.59
N ASN A 38 -3.12 -2.61 11.44
CA ASN A 38 -2.06 -3.42 12.03
C ASN A 38 -2.38 -3.92 13.45
N GLY A 39 -3.46 -3.46 14.05
CA GLY A 39 -3.77 -3.76 15.45
C GLY A 39 -2.85 -3.05 16.43
N THR A 40 -2.27 -1.89 16.07
CA THR A 40 -1.32 -1.15 16.90
C THR A 40 -2.04 -0.34 17.96
N GLY A 41 -1.94 -0.77 19.23
CA GLY A 41 -2.61 -0.12 20.36
C GLY A 41 -4.12 -0.31 20.41
N VAL A 42 -4.70 -1.04 19.46
CA VAL A 42 -6.12 -1.41 19.35
C VAL A 42 -6.23 -2.78 18.68
N LYS A 43 -7.34 -3.45 18.81
CA LYS A 43 -7.62 -4.66 18.02
C LYS A 43 -7.80 -4.30 16.55
N GLU A 44 -7.25 -5.14 15.65
CA GLU A 44 -7.49 -5.00 14.20
C GLU A 44 -8.98 -4.87 13.88
N ASP A 45 -9.31 -3.89 13.05
CA ASP A 45 -10.66 -3.64 12.53
C ASP A 45 -10.58 -3.16 11.09
N ALA A 46 -10.80 -4.09 10.16
CA ALA A 46 -10.72 -3.83 8.73
C ALA A 46 -11.68 -2.73 8.24
N VAL A 47 -12.89 -2.69 8.82
CA VAL A 47 -13.91 -1.70 8.42
C VAL A 47 -13.53 -0.31 8.93
N ALA A 48 -13.07 -0.22 10.18
CA ALA A 48 -12.59 1.04 10.75
C ALA A 48 -11.35 1.54 9.99
N ALA A 49 -10.39 0.66 9.69
CA ALA A 49 -9.20 0.99 8.89
C ALA A 49 -9.60 1.56 7.52
N PHE A 50 -10.50 0.88 6.81
CA PHE A 50 -10.99 1.35 5.51
C PHE A 50 -11.65 2.73 5.60
N ASN A 51 -12.54 2.95 6.56
CA ASN A 51 -13.29 4.20 6.69
C ASN A 51 -12.36 5.40 7.00
N TRP A 52 -11.40 5.23 7.93
CA TRP A 52 -10.44 6.29 8.24
C TRP A 52 -9.46 6.53 7.10
N CYS A 53 -9.02 5.47 6.43
CA CYS A 53 -8.17 5.57 5.24
C CYS A 53 -8.87 6.31 4.09
N GLN A 54 -10.16 6.02 3.87
CA GLN A 54 -10.95 6.73 2.85
C GLN A 54 -11.01 8.23 3.15
N LYS A 55 -11.27 8.60 4.40
CA LYS A 55 -11.34 9.99 4.82
C LYS A 55 -10.01 10.73 4.61
N ALA A 56 -8.89 10.14 5.01
CA ALA A 56 -7.56 10.70 4.78
C ALA A 56 -7.22 10.82 3.27
N ALA A 57 -7.63 9.84 2.46
CA ALA A 57 -7.42 9.87 1.01
C ALA A 57 -8.25 10.96 0.31
N GLU A 58 -9.49 11.18 0.75
CA GLU A 58 -10.36 12.27 0.28
C GLU A 58 -9.80 13.64 0.66
N SER A 59 -9.13 13.74 1.81
CA SER A 59 -8.39 14.94 2.24
C SER A 59 -7.05 15.13 1.53
N GLY A 60 -6.70 14.26 0.57
CA GLY A 60 -5.54 14.41 -0.32
C GLY A 60 -4.28 13.63 0.11
N LYS A 61 -4.28 12.93 1.24
CA LYS A 61 -3.12 12.15 1.71
C LYS A 61 -2.76 11.05 0.70
N THR A 62 -1.54 11.13 0.15
CA THR A 62 -1.09 10.21 -0.91
C THR A 62 -0.90 8.79 -0.38
N GLU A 63 -0.33 8.63 0.81
CA GLU A 63 -0.15 7.35 1.47
C GLU A 63 -1.50 6.67 1.75
N ALA A 64 -2.50 7.45 2.12
CA ALA A 64 -3.84 6.95 2.30
C ALA A 64 -4.47 6.44 0.99
N LYS A 65 -4.16 7.05 -0.17
CA LYS A 65 -4.59 6.52 -1.48
C LYS A 65 -3.98 5.15 -1.76
N LEU A 66 -2.72 4.93 -1.40
CA LEU A 66 -2.06 3.63 -1.54
C LEU A 66 -2.72 2.58 -0.64
N LEU A 67 -2.91 2.89 0.65
CA LEU A 67 -3.57 1.99 1.62
C LEU A 67 -5.02 1.67 1.23
N LEU A 68 -5.76 2.68 0.77
CA LEU A 68 -7.12 2.49 0.26
C LEU A 68 -7.15 1.62 -1.00
N GLY A 69 -6.17 1.79 -1.88
CA GLY A 69 -5.96 0.93 -3.04
C GLY A 69 -5.73 -0.53 -2.63
N ALA A 70 -4.88 -0.75 -1.64
CA ALA A 70 -4.63 -2.06 -1.05
C ALA A 70 -5.90 -2.67 -0.45
N SER A 71 -6.68 -1.89 0.28
CA SER A 71 -7.97 -2.32 0.85
C SER A 71 -8.91 -2.87 -0.22
N TYR A 72 -9.09 -2.14 -1.34
CA TYR A 72 -9.89 -2.62 -2.46
C TYR A 72 -9.28 -3.84 -3.15
N MET A 73 -7.97 -3.94 -3.25
CA MET A 73 -7.31 -5.09 -3.90
C MET A 73 -7.41 -6.37 -3.07
N LEU A 74 -7.34 -6.24 -1.74
CA LEU A 74 -7.43 -7.39 -0.82
C LEU A 74 -8.88 -7.73 -0.44
N GLY A 75 -9.81 -6.80 -0.57
CA GLY A 75 -11.13 -6.89 0.03
C GLY A 75 -11.08 -6.69 1.55
N TYR A 76 -10.15 -5.84 2.03
CA TYR A 76 -9.98 -5.58 3.46
C TYR A 76 -10.88 -4.43 3.91
N GLY A 77 -11.88 -4.76 4.71
CA GLY A 77 -12.91 -3.81 5.16
C GLY A 77 -13.90 -3.37 4.09
N VAL A 78 -13.77 -3.86 2.85
CA VAL A 78 -14.60 -3.52 1.69
C VAL A 78 -14.66 -4.69 0.71
N SER A 79 -15.65 -4.76 -0.14
CA SER A 79 -15.69 -5.74 -1.23
C SER A 79 -14.52 -5.55 -2.19
N GLN A 80 -13.86 -6.67 -2.54
CA GLN A 80 -12.70 -6.66 -3.43
C GLN A 80 -13.03 -6.02 -4.78
N ASN A 81 -12.16 -5.10 -5.22
CA ASN A 81 -12.24 -4.47 -6.53
C ASN A 81 -10.83 -4.11 -7.05
N LEU A 82 -10.24 -5.04 -7.80
CA LEU A 82 -8.88 -4.88 -8.32
C LEU A 82 -8.71 -3.63 -9.20
N SER A 83 -9.72 -3.31 -10.02
CA SER A 83 -9.65 -2.15 -10.92
C SER A 83 -9.69 -0.83 -10.15
N LYS A 84 -10.55 -0.73 -9.12
CA LYS A 84 -10.61 0.46 -8.26
C LYS A 84 -9.35 0.60 -7.43
N GLY A 85 -8.83 -0.50 -6.88
CA GLY A 85 -7.57 -0.53 -6.17
C GLY A 85 -6.40 -0.06 -7.03
N ALA A 86 -6.26 -0.61 -8.24
CA ALA A 86 -5.20 -0.23 -9.17
C ALA A 86 -5.26 1.26 -9.59
N LYS A 87 -6.46 1.84 -9.72
CA LYS A 87 -6.63 3.28 -10.00
C LYS A 87 -6.10 4.14 -8.85
N LEU A 88 -6.35 3.73 -7.60
CA LEU A 88 -5.89 4.45 -6.40
C LEU A 88 -4.37 4.35 -6.24
N VAL A 89 -3.80 3.14 -6.40
CA VAL A 89 -2.34 2.95 -6.40
C VAL A 89 -1.69 3.79 -7.48
N ARG A 90 -2.24 3.83 -8.70
CA ARG A 90 -1.74 4.67 -9.77
C ARG A 90 -1.78 6.15 -9.40
N ALA A 91 -2.88 6.62 -8.80
CA ALA A 91 -2.98 8.02 -8.38
C ALA A 91 -1.91 8.40 -7.33
N ALA A 92 -1.56 7.49 -6.41
CA ALA A 92 -0.47 7.68 -5.47
C ALA A 92 0.91 7.65 -6.18
N ALA A 93 1.12 6.73 -7.13
CA ALA A 93 2.35 6.61 -7.90
C ALA A 93 2.60 7.85 -8.79
N ASP A 94 1.55 8.38 -9.40
CA ASP A 94 1.62 9.60 -10.23
C ASP A 94 1.86 10.85 -9.36
N ALA A 95 1.43 10.83 -8.09
CA ALA A 95 1.76 11.86 -7.10
C ALA A 95 3.19 11.74 -6.55
N GLY A 96 3.98 10.74 -6.98
CA GLY A 96 5.40 10.60 -6.63
C GLY A 96 5.70 9.60 -5.52
N ASN A 97 4.71 8.91 -4.96
CA ASN A 97 4.97 7.91 -3.93
C ASN A 97 5.75 6.70 -4.51
N ALA A 98 6.94 6.44 -3.96
CA ALA A 98 7.86 5.42 -4.47
C ALA A 98 7.31 3.99 -4.34
N ASP A 99 6.63 3.69 -3.24
CA ASP A 99 6.04 2.36 -2.97
C ASP A 99 4.86 2.10 -3.90
N ALA A 100 4.07 3.14 -4.17
CA ALA A 100 3.01 3.06 -5.15
C ALA A 100 3.56 2.88 -6.58
N GLN A 101 4.72 3.48 -6.91
CA GLN A 101 5.39 3.27 -8.18
C GLN A 101 5.89 1.83 -8.32
N GLU A 102 6.50 1.26 -7.28
CA GLU A 102 6.84 -0.16 -7.23
C GLU A 102 5.59 -1.03 -7.40
N GLY A 103 4.50 -0.71 -6.71
CA GLY A 103 3.22 -1.39 -6.89
C GLY A 103 2.73 -1.38 -8.34
N MET A 104 2.90 -0.26 -9.05
CA MET A 104 2.51 -0.17 -10.46
C MET A 104 3.38 -1.02 -11.38
N VAL A 105 4.65 -1.32 -11.02
CA VAL A 105 5.48 -2.31 -11.75
C VAL A 105 4.77 -3.66 -11.76
N LEU A 106 4.34 -4.11 -10.58
CA LEU A 106 3.63 -5.38 -10.42
C LEU A 106 2.27 -5.36 -11.14
N LEU A 107 1.48 -4.32 -10.93
CA LEU A 107 0.12 -4.24 -11.50
C LEU A 107 0.13 -4.24 -13.03
N TYR A 108 1.00 -3.44 -13.67
CA TYR A 108 1.13 -3.44 -15.12
C TYR A 108 1.88 -4.66 -15.65
N GLY A 109 2.89 -5.15 -14.95
CA GLY A 109 3.65 -6.33 -15.34
C GLY A 109 2.78 -7.59 -15.36
N MET A 110 1.94 -7.76 -14.35
CA MET A 110 1.09 -8.94 -14.18
C MET A 110 -0.33 -8.76 -14.77
N GLY A 111 -0.75 -7.53 -15.06
CA GLY A 111 -2.10 -7.24 -15.51
C GLY A 111 -3.15 -7.31 -14.40
N ILE A 112 -2.81 -6.94 -13.16
CA ILE A 112 -3.69 -6.99 -12.00
C ILE A 112 -4.51 -5.70 -11.90
N GLY A 113 -5.81 -5.79 -12.07
CA GLY A 113 -6.72 -4.64 -12.04
C GLY A 113 -6.54 -3.64 -13.21
N VAL A 114 -5.53 -3.85 -14.05
CA VAL A 114 -5.23 -3.09 -15.27
C VAL A 114 -4.84 -4.03 -16.40
N ARG A 115 -4.97 -3.60 -17.65
CA ARG A 115 -4.43 -4.36 -18.78
C ARG A 115 -2.90 -4.42 -18.67
N ARG A 116 -2.32 -5.61 -18.81
CA ARG A 116 -0.87 -5.82 -18.81
C ARG A 116 -0.17 -4.89 -19.79
N ASN A 117 0.90 -4.24 -19.35
CA ASN A 117 1.69 -3.32 -20.15
C ASN A 117 3.12 -3.22 -19.63
N MET A 118 4.04 -4.01 -20.20
CA MET A 118 5.45 -4.06 -19.80
C MET A 118 6.18 -2.72 -19.96
N LYS A 119 5.79 -1.92 -20.98
CA LYS A 119 6.38 -0.59 -21.16
C LYS A 119 6.06 0.32 -19.98
N LYS A 120 4.78 0.35 -19.55
CA LYS A 120 4.38 1.13 -18.37
C LYS A 120 4.99 0.58 -17.07
N ALA A 121 5.07 -0.75 -16.92
CA ALA A 121 5.76 -1.35 -15.79
C ALA A 121 7.20 -0.83 -15.68
N ARG A 122 7.95 -0.81 -16.79
CA ARG A 122 9.31 -0.29 -16.84
C ARG A 122 9.40 1.22 -16.58
N GLU A 123 8.43 2.01 -17.07
CA GLU A 123 8.35 3.44 -16.78
C GLU A 123 8.21 3.71 -15.27
N TYR A 124 7.33 2.98 -14.57
CA TYR A 124 7.19 3.10 -13.11
C TYR A 124 8.40 2.55 -12.37
N CYS A 125 9.00 1.44 -12.83
CA CYS A 125 10.25 0.91 -12.28
C CYS A 125 11.36 1.99 -12.29
N ASN A 126 11.60 2.63 -13.42
CA ASN A 126 12.60 3.68 -13.55
C ASN A 126 12.33 4.87 -12.61
N ARG A 127 11.06 5.24 -12.42
CA ARG A 127 10.66 6.31 -11.47
C ARG A 127 10.94 5.92 -10.02
N ALA A 128 10.62 4.68 -9.64
CA ALA A 128 10.87 4.17 -8.28
C ALA A 128 12.39 4.07 -8.00
N VAL A 129 13.16 3.52 -8.93
CA VAL A 129 14.63 3.41 -8.84
C VAL A 129 15.27 4.79 -8.71
N ALA A 130 14.80 5.78 -9.44
CA ALA A 130 15.30 7.16 -9.35
C ALA A 130 15.08 7.78 -7.97
N GLN A 131 14.15 7.26 -7.17
CA GLN A 131 13.91 7.62 -5.78
C GLN A 131 14.64 6.71 -4.77
N GLY A 132 15.50 5.78 -5.25
CA GLY A 132 16.27 4.87 -4.41
C GLY A 132 15.59 3.55 -4.08
N ASN A 133 14.40 3.26 -4.63
CA ASN A 133 13.71 1.98 -4.45
C ASN A 133 14.35 0.90 -5.35
N LYS A 134 15.30 0.15 -4.78
CA LYS A 134 16.02 -0.92 -5.50
C LYS A 134 15.17 -2.17 -5.72
N ASP A 135 14.14 -2.39 -4.93
CA ASP A 135 13.26 -3.56 -5.02
C ASP A 135 12.44 -3.54 -6.32
N ALA A 136 12.11 -2.34 -6.81
CA ALA A 136 11.40 -2.16 -8.08
C ALA A 136 12.15 -2.74 -9.29
N GLU A 137 13.48 -2.62 -9.32
CA GLU A 137 14.31 -3.17 -10.42
C GLU A 137 14.33 -4.69 -10.38
N LYS A 138 14.55 -5.27 -9.19
CA LYS A 138 14.50 -6.72 -9.00
C LYS A 138 13.13 -7.29 -9.38
N GLN A 139 12.06 -6.64 -8.92
CA GLN A 139 10.70 -7.04 -9.24
C GLN A 139 10.43 -7.02 -10.75
N MET A 140 10.96 -6.01 -11.47
CA MET A 140 10.83 -5.93 -12.92
C MET A 140 11.56 -7.06 -13.63
N GLN A 141 12.79 -7.40 -13.18
CA GLN A 141 13.57 -8.52 -13.70
C GLN A 141 12.84 -9.85 -13.48
N ASP A 142 12.34 -10.10 -12.26
CA ASP A 142 11.58 -11.31 -11.93
C ASP A 142 10.35 -11.48 -12.83
N ILE A 143 9.63 -10.38 -13.10
CA ILE A 143 8.48 -10.38 -14.01
C ILE A 143 8.93 -10.71 -15.44
N GLU A 144 10.00 -10.12 -15.93
CA GLU A 144 10.51 -10.39 -17.29
C GLU A 144 10.97 -11.83 -17.47
N GLU A 145 11.71 -12.38 -16.51
CA GLU A 145 12.14 -13.78 -16.53
C GLU A 145 10.95 -14.74 -16.52
N MET A 146 9.96 -14.43 -15.72
CA MET A 146 8.74 -15.21 -15.61
C MET A 146 8.01 -15.31 -16.97
N TYR A 147 8.00 -14.22 -17.75
CA TYR A 147 7.38 -14.22 -19.08
C TYR A 147 8.27 -14.82 -20.20
N LYS A 148 9.56 -15.00 -19.96
CA LYS A 148 10.45 -15.75 -20.88
C LYS A 148 10.19 -17.26 -20.80
N ASN A 149 9.63 -17.76 -19.71
CA ASN A 149 9.29 -19.18 -19.55
C ASN A 149 7.81 -19.41 -19.89
N PRO A 150 7.49 -20.09 -21.02
CA PRO A 150 6.11 -20.25 -21.48
C PRO A 150 5.26 -21.08 -20.52
N VAL A 151 5.84 -21.96 -19.70
CA VAL A 151 5.13 -22.77 -18.71
C VAL A 151 4.69 -21.90 -17.53
N MET A 152 5.51 -20.96 -17.09
CA MET A 152 5.20 -20.07 -15.97
C MET A 152 4.17 -19.00 -16.33
N SER A 153 4.10 -18.58 -17.58
CA SER A 153 3.12 -17.58 -18.03
C SER A 153 1.66 -18.01 -17.88
N VAL A 154 1.40 -19.32 -17.91
CA VAL A 154 0.06 -19.90 -17.76
C VAL A 154 -0.39 -19.96 -16.29
N PHE A 155 0.54 -20.07 -15.33
CA PHE A 155 0.24 -20.13 -13.89
C PHE A 155 0.03 -18.76 -13.23
N LEU A 156 0.32 -17.67 -13.93
CA LEU A 156 0.31 -16.31 -13.38
C LEU A 156 -0.99 -15.55 -13.67
N THR A 157 -2.09 -16.26 -13.60
CA THR A 157 -3.40 -15.61 -13.53
C THR A 157 -3.63 -14.97 -12.15
N VAL A 158 -4.66 -14.15 -12.03
CA VAL A 158 -5.09 -13.31 -10.88
C VAL A 158 -5.10 -14.02 -9.49
N SER A 159 -4.91 -15.33 -9.45
CA SER A 159 -4.82 -16.14 -8.22
C SER A 159 -3.43 -16.22 -7.60
N SER A 160 -2.40 -15.63 -8.22
CA SER A 160 -1.04 -15.65 -7.67
C SER A 160 -0.97 -14.99 -6.29
N PRO A 161 -0.42 -15.66 -5.26
CA PRO A 161 -0.24 -15.10 -3.92
C PRO A 161 0.81 -13.96 -3.88
N PHE A 162 1.55 -13.75 -4.96
CA PHE A 162 2.70 -12.85 -5.01
C PHE A 162 2.32 -11.38 -4.75
N TRP A 163 1.26 -10.88 -5.41
CA TRP A 163 0.80 -9.50 -5.19
C TRP A 163 0.19 -9.29 -3.80
N LYS A 164 -0.46 -10.32 -3.24
CA LYS A 164 -1.00 -10.27 -1.87
C LYS A 164 0.12 -10.16 -0.84
N SER A 165 1.26 -10.84 -1.09
CA SER A 165 2.45 -10.74 -0.26
C SER A 165 3.06 -9.34 -0.33
N TRP A 166 3.16 -8.74 -1.53
CA TRP A 166 3.64 -7.37 -1.69
C TRP A 166 2.77 -6.37 -0.93
N VAL A 167 1.44 -6.41 -1.10
CA VAL A 167 0.53 -5.54 -0.35
C VAL A 167 0.72 -5.70 1.16
N LYS A 168 0.82 -6.94 1.65
CA LYS A 168 1.05 -7.20 3.08
C LYS A 168 2.41 -6.69 3.55
N LYS A 169 3.46 -6.75 2.72
CA LYS A 169 4.79 -6.26 3.06
C LYS A 169 4.76 -4.75 3.28
N GLN A 170 4.16 -3.98 2.39
CA GLN A 170 4.07 -2.52 2.48
C GLN A 170 3.45 -2.02 3.80
N PHE A 171 2.52 -2.77 4.38
CA PHE A 171 1.78 -2.33 5.56
C PHE A 171 2.19 -3.04 6.86
N LYS A 172 3.04 -4.09 6.82
CA LYS A 172 3.54 -4.76 8.02
C LYS A 172 4.95 -4.33 8.44
N GLU A 173 5.78 -3.88 7.51
CA GLU A 173 7.18 -3.54 7.82
C GLU A 173 7.36 -2.10 8.32
N GLU A 174 6.45 -1.17 8.02
CA GLU A 174 6.52 0.21 8.52
C GLU A 174 6.10 0.35 10.00
N GLY A 175 5.35 -0.59 10.54
CA GLY A 175 4.94 -0.61 11.96
C GLY A 175 6.02 -1.07 12.95
N MET A 176 7.24 -1.40 12.47
CA MET A 176 8.33 -1.93 13.31
C MET A 176 9.62 -1.08 13.29
N LYS A 177 9.54 0.20 13.00
CA LYS A 177 10.68 1.12 13.18
C LYS A 177 10.41 2.18 14.21
#